data_92fbf9fd98040b082a9bf4012c46307c
#
_entry.id   92fbf9fd98040b082a9bf4012c46307c
#
_cell.length_a   1.000
_cell.length_b   1.000
_cell.length_c   1.000
_cell.angle_alpha   90.00
_cell.angle_beta   90.00
_cell.angle_gamma   90.00
#
_symmetry.space_group_name_H-M   'P 1'
#
loop_
_entity.id
_entity.type
_entity.pdbx_description
1 polymer ?
#
loop_
_entity_poly.entity_id
_entity_poly.type
_entity_poly.pdbx_seq_one_letter_code
_entity_poly.pdbx_strand_id
1 'polypeptide(L)'
;MKTMRSKAFFVNGGAGRVISSIPAFEKYAETNDDFIIVCEGGTDFYKGHPTLDGKAYDHWHKNLFQEQIKHRDCVSPEPYRNWYYYNQQCNLAQAYDMEINGLDEPRELPKPKIELNKMEVISGFNIVQEIKSVTKKDKVIVVQPFGRSISQMGEFLADPSSRSMPLTGTCDIINQLKKDYAVIIMSEYHFSTEEDEEKSRYPVARPQIPDMRTWAAVIEVADHFLGCDSMGQHMARALDKTATVVVGSTYPENISYPGHKDFDIIDVGDGRREYAPIRITQDERVDRFNDSAMELDKNQIKQILDSCRKRLGKPKVFTGKFVPVQQQDAGSCSTPMQPQAQQVQPPKDAFQLSDGAKREPIGTTPMMTGAPKPTFTLNKPKPKQNKGFKNLLKSDKNTIDIETK
;
A
#
# COMPACT_ATOMS: atom_id res chain seq x y z
N MET A 1 30.96 -25.96 17.76
CA MET A 1 30.23 -24.80 17.24
C MET A 1 28.92 -25.32 16.60
N LYS A 2 27.75 -24.91 17.10
CA LYS A 2 26.52 -25.16 16.35
C LYS A 2 26.58 -24.31 15.09
N THR A 3 26.65 -24.94 13.91
CA THR A 3 26.48 -24.24 12.65
C THR A 3 25.11 -23.56 12.70
N MET A 4 25.08 -22.22 12.69
CA MET A 4 23.83 -21.49 12.58
C MET A 4 23.19 -21.87 11.23
N ARG A 5 21.98 -22.38 11.29
CA ARG A 5 21.22 -22.65 10.07
C ARG A 5 20.84 -21.31 9.42
N SER A 6 20.82 -21.30 8.11
CA SER A 6 20.28 -20.18 7.35
C SER A 6 18.80 -19.95 7.66
N LYS A 7 18.33 -18.72 7.51
CA LYS A 7 16.94 -18.35 7.87
C LYS A 7 16.09 -18.03 6.64
N ALA A 8 14.80 -18.35 6.76
CA ALA A 8 13.75 -17.87 5.88
C ALA A 8 12.81 -16.98 6.70
N PHE A 9 12.81 -15.69 6.42
CA PHE A 9 11.98 -14.73 7.13
C PHE A 9 10.66 -14.50 6.38
N PHE A 10 9.54 -14.55 7.10
CA PHE A 10 8.21 -14.33 6.54
C PHE A 10 7.70 -12.95 6.94
N VAL A 11 7.66 -12.01 5.98
CA VAL A 11 7.09 -10.69 6.19
C VAL A 11 5.64 -10.71 5.72
N ASN A 12 4.74 -10.98 6.68
CA ASN A 12 3.31 -11.06 6.42
C ASN A 12 2.68 -9.67 6.30
N GLY A 13 1.67 -9.54 5.44
CA GLY A 13 0.88 -8.33 5.29
C GLY A 13 1.25 -7.49 4.07
N GLY A 14 0.86 -6.21 4.09
CA GLY A 14 0.97 -5.34 2.92
C GLY A 14 2.36 -4.75 2.69
N ALA A 15 2.51 -4.16 1.52
CA ALA A 15 3.76 -3.54 1.04
C ALA A 15 4.38 -2.49 2.00
N GLY A 16 3.56 -1.79 2.79
CA GLY A 16 4.07 -0.87 3.82
C GLY A 16 4.94 -1.56 4.86
N ARG A 17 4.60 -2.79 5.26
CA ARG A 17 5.41 -3.60 6.17
C ARG A 17 6.72 -4.02 5.53
N VAL A 18 6.68 -4.41 4.25
CA VAL A 18 7.88 -4.76 3.48
C VAL A 18 8.83 -3.59 3.45
N ILE A 19 8.38 -2.39 3.06
CA ILE A 19 9.22 -1.19 3.03
C ILE A 19 9.79 -0.88 4.41
N SER A 20 8.97 -0.97 5.47
CA SER A 20 9.42 -0.70 6.85
C SER A 20 10.44 -1.72 7.35
N SER A 21 10.44 -2.95 6.84
CA SER A 21 11.40 -3.99 7.25
C SER A 21 12.75 -3.90 6.53
N ILE A 22 12.88 -3.14 5.43
CA ILE A 22 14.12 -3.03 4.64
C ILE A 22 15.33 -2.67 5.50
N PRO A 23 15.29 -1.62 6.36
CA PRO A 23 16.45 -1.25 7.16
C PRO A 23 16.91 -2.35 8.12
N ALA A 24 15.98 -3.13 8.67
CA ALA A 24 16.28 -4.26 9.54
C ALA A 24 16.99 -5.38 8.79
N PHE A 25 16.57 -5.70 7.57
CA PHE A 25 17.25 -6.67 6.73
C PHE A 25 18.59 -6.18 6.20
N GLU A 26 18.75 -4.87 5.92
CA GLU A 26 20.07 -4.29 5.63
C GLU A 26 21.04 -4.57 6.79
N LYS A 27 20.59 -4.35 8.03
CA LYS A 27 21.39 -4.63 9.23
C LYS A 27 21.67 -6.13 9.41
N TYR A 28 20.70 -6.99 9.13
CA TYR A 28 20.91 -8.42 9.19
C TYR A 28 21.93 -8.90 8.15
N ALA A 29 21.91 -8.33 6.95
CA ALA A 29 22.83 -8.67 5.87
C ALA A 29 24.29 -8.26 6.14
N GLU A 30 24.56 -7.34 7.06
CA GLU A 30 25.93 -6.95 7.44
C GLU A 30 26.73 -8.14 8.01
N THR A 31 26.06 -9.12 8.61
CA THR A 31 26.69 -10.27 9.27
C THR A 31 26.20 -11.64 8.78
N ASN A 32 25.21 -11.67 7.89
CA ASN A 32 24.58 -12.90 7.42
C ASN A 32 24.32 -12.83 5.92
N ASP A 33 25.02 -13.65 5.15
CA ASP A 33 24.87 -13.68 3.69
C ASP A 33 23.77 -14.65 3.21
N ASP A 34 23.56 -15.75 3.96
CA ASP A 34 22.62 -16.79 3.56
C ASP A 34 21.31 -16.70 4.33
N PHE A 35 20.39 -15.93 3.78
CA PHE A 35 18.99 -15.84 4.22
C PHE A 35 18.09 -15.48 3.04
N ILE A 36 16.79 -15.74 3.20
CA ILE A 36 15.76 -15.32 2.27
C ILE A 36 14.63 -14.58 2.99
N ILE A 37 13.89 -13.78 2.22
CA ILE A 37 12.72 -13.04 2.68
C ILE A 37 11.53 -13.51 1.85
N VAL A 38 10.46 -13.95 2.51
CA VAL A 38 9.22 -14.37 1.85
C VAL A 38 8.14 -13.37 2.20
N CYS A 39 7.50 -12.77 1.19
CA CYS A 39 6.51 -11.73 1.38
C CYS A 39 5.13 -12.12 0.83
N GLU A 40 4.06 -11.65 1.48
CA GLU A 40 2.70 -11.73 0.93
C GLU A 40 2.46 -10.73 -0.20
N GLY A 41 3.19 -9.62 -0.22
CA GLY A 41 3.11 -8.60 -1.25
C GLY A 41 4.16 -7.52 -1.05
N GLY A 42 4.52 -6.81 -2.14
CA GLY A 42 5.56 -5.78 -2.09
C GLY A 42 6.98 -6.31 -2.25
N THR A 43 7.16 -7.58 -2.63
CA THR A 43 8.45 -8.21 -2.93
C THR A 43 9.27 -7.38 -3.92
N ASP A 44 8.60 -6.73 -4.86
CA ASP A 44 9.23 -5.89 -5.86
C ASP A 44 10.04 -4.72 -5.28
N PHE A 45 9.79 -4.28 -4.04
CA PHE A 45 10.56 -3.20 -3.42
C PHE A 45 12.01 -3.57 -3.08
N TYR A 46 12.35 -4.86 -3.09
CA TYR A 46 13.73 -5.31 -2.95
C TYR A 46 14.51 -5.32 -4.28
N LYS A 47 13.83 -5.20 -5.44
CA LYS A 47 14.49 -5.20 -6.75
C LYS A 47 15.46 -4.02 -6.88
N GLY A 48 16.68 -4.32 -7.32
CA GLY A 48 17.75 -3.34 -7.47
C GLY A 48 18.40 -2.90 -6.15
N HIS A 49 17.93 -3.43 -5.01
CA HIS A 49 18.52 -3.08 -3.72
C HIS A 49 19.94 -3.66 -3.58
N PRO A 50 20.95 -2.87 -3.17
CA PRO A 50 22.36 -3.29 -3.23
C PRO A 50 22.68 -4.60 -2.51
N THR A 51 21.97 -4.91 -1.43
CA THR A 51 22.26 -6.07 -0.57
C THR A 51 21.12 -7.09 -0.51
N LEU A 52 19.90 -6.71 -0.89
CA LEU A 52 18.70 -7.53 -0.71
C LEU A 52 18.10 -8.01 -2.04
N ASP A 53 18.59 -7.52 -3.18
CA ASP A 53 18.15 -7.98 -4.50
C ASP A 53 18.44 -9.48 -4.65
N GLY A 54 17.46 -10.21 -5.18
CA GLY A 54 17.53 -11.67 -5.33
C GLY A 54 17.32 -12.49 -4.04
N LYS A 55 17.17 -11.85 -2.87
CA LYS A 55 16.87 -12.54 -1.60
C LYS A 55 15.39 -12.62 -1.27
N ALA A 56 14.54 -11.83 -1.95
CA ALA A 56 13.11 -11.74 -1.67
C ALA A 56 12.28 -12.54 -2.67
N TYR A 57 11.29 -13.27 -2.15
CA TYR A 57 10.40 -14.15 -2.89
C TYR A 57 8.96 -13.88 -2.52
N ASP A 58 8.06 -13.89 -3.51
CA ASP A 58 6.63 -13.95 -3.25
C ASP A 58 6.25 -15.31 -2.67
N HIS A 59 5.32 -15.35 -1.73
CA HIS A 59 4.82 -16.62 -1.20
C HIS A 59 4.15 -17.52 -2.26
N TRP A 60 3.82 -16.96 -3.44
CA TRP A 60 3.34 -17.69 -4.61
C TRP A 60 4.47 -18.22 -5.52
N HIS A 61 5.73 -17.98 -5.18
CA HIS A 61 6.85 -18.44 -6.00
C HIS A 61 6.80 -19.94 -6.19
N LYS A 62 6.87 -20.37 -7.47
CA LYS A 62 6.81 -21.80 -7.81
C LYS A 62 7.96 -22.55 -7.14
N ASN A 63 7.66 -23.68 -6.53
CA ASN A 63 8.62 -24.52 -5.81
C ASN A 63 9.32 -23.83 -4.61
N LEU A 64 8.78 -22.73 -4.09
CA LEU A 64 9.37 -21.94 -3.01
C LEU A 64 9.89 -22.81 -1.86
N PHE A 65 9.06 -23.76 -1.38
CA PHE A 65 9.45 -24.62 -0.28
C PHE A 65 10.65 -25.52 -0.63
N GLN A 66 10.63 -26.18 -1.80
CA GLN A 66 11.65 -27.16 -2.19
C GLN A 66 13.00 -26.51 -2.49
N GLU A 67 12.98 -25.35 -3.11
CA GLU A 67 14.18 -24.71 -3.64
C GLU A 67 14.76 -23.68 -2.65
N GLN A 68 13.90 -23.00 -1.88
CA GLN A 68 14.33 -21.86 -1.10
C GLN A 68 14.15 -22.03 0.42
N ILE A 69 13.08 -22.68 0.90
CA ILE A 69 12.78 -22.77 2.34
C ILE A 69 13.37 -24.02 2.98
N LYS A 70 13.38 -25.14 2.24
CA LYS A 70 13.86 -26.42 2.75
C LYS A 70 15.27 -26.29 3.33
N HIS A 71 15.46 -26.80 4.55
CA HIS A 71 16.70 -26.74 5.33
C HIS A 71 17.04 -25.38 5.99
N ARG A 72 16.14 -24.39 5.90
CA ARG A 72 16.25 -23.12 6.62
C ARG A 72 15.39 -23.10 7.87
N ASP A 73 15.80 -22.36 8.86
CA ASP A 73 14.95 -22.06 10.01
C ASP A 73 13.93 -20.98 9.61
N CYS A 74 12.64 -21.30 9.75
CA CYS A 74 11.56 -20.37 9.44
C CYS A 74 11.36 -19.41 10.60
N VAL A 75 11.36 -18.11 10.30
CA VAL A 75 11.17 -17.02 11.28
C VAL A 75 10.06 -16.10 10.77
N SER A 76 9.04 -15.87 11.58
CA SER A 76 7.99 -14.90 11.30
C SER A 76 8.12 -13.73 12.28
N PRO A 77 8.76 -12.62 11.91
CA PRO A 77 8.85 -11.44 12.78
C PRO A 77 7.46 -10.89 13.07
N GLU A 78 7.15 -10.66 14.34
CA GLU A 78 5.87 -10.14 14.82
C GLU A 78 6.03 -8.77 15.52
N PRO A 79 6.38 -7.72 14.77
CA PRO A 79 6.72 -6.41 15.33
C PRO A 79 5.60 -5.79 16.17
N TYR A 80 4.34 -6.12 15.88
CA TYR A 80 3.19 -5.60 16.62
C TYR A 80 3.05 -6.15 18.04
N ARG A 81 3.77 -7.22 18.38
CA ARG A 81 3.82 -7.80 19.72
C ARG A 81 5.07 -7.39 20.48
N ASN A 82 5.96 -6.66 19.83
CA ASN A 82 7.16 -6.14 20.48
C ASN A 82 6.75 -5.15 21.58
N TRP A 83 7.35 -5.28 22.76
CA TRP A 83 7.00 -4.47 23.93
C TRP A 83 7.20 -2.97 23.68
N TYR A 84 8.30 -2.57 23.05
CA TYR A 84 8.58 -1.17 22.73
C TYR A 84 7.59 -0.61 21.70
N TYR A 85 7.23 -1.40 20.69
CA TYR A 85 6.24 -0.98 19.72
C TYR A 85 4.86 -0.82 20.36
N TYR A 86 4.44 -1.82 21.13
CA TYR A 86 3.13 -1.79 21.80
C TYR A 86 2.99 -0.61 22.76
N ASN A 87 4.08 -0.21 23.44
CA ASN A 87 4.14 0.93 24.34
C ASN A 87 4.54 2.25 23.63
N GLN A 88 4.51 2.32 22.32
CA GLN A 88 4.77 3.51 21.51
C GLN A 88 6.18 4.11 21.69
N GLN A 89 7.14 3.27 22.03
CA GLN A 89 8.54 3.66 22.27
C GLN A 89 9.46 3.39 21.07
N CYS A 90 8.95 2.74 20.03
CA CYS A 90 9.67 2.55 18.78
C CYS A 90 8.71 2.50 17.58
N ASN A 91 9.26 2.77 16.40
CA ASN A 91 8.51 2.65 15.16
C ASN A 91 8.55 1.22 14.60
N LEU A 92 7.78 0.99 13.55
CA LEU A 92 7.63 -0.32 12.92
C LEU A 92 8.97 -0.88 12.39
N ALA A 93 9.85 -0.04 11.85
CA ALA A 93 11.16 -0.48 11.35
C ALA A 93 12.06 -0.94 12.50
N GLN A 94 12.08 -0.22 13.61
CA GLN A 94 12.84 -0.58 14.80
C GLN A 94 12.30 -1.87 15.44
N ALA A 95 10.98 -2.03 15.47
CA ALA A 95 10.38 -3.27 15.96
C ALA A 95 10.74 -4.47 15.07
N TYR A 96 10.76 -4.31 13.75
CA TYR A 96 11.28 -5.33 12.83
C TYR A 96 12.75 -5.63 13.09
N ASP A 97 13.55 -4.61 13.34
CA ASP A 97 14.99 -4.79 13.61
C ASP A 97 15.24 -5.61 14.88
N MET A 98 14.47 -5.32 15.93
CA MET A 98 14.55 -6.11 17.17
C MET A 98 14.20 -7.58 16.94
N GLU A 99 13.12 -7.87 16.20
CA GLU A 99 12.68 -9.24 15.93
C GLU A 99 13.62 -10.01 14.97
N ILE A 100 14.15 -9.32 13.95
CA ILE A 100 15.02 -9.93 12.93
C ILE A 100 16.45 -10.13 13.46
N ASN A 101 16.98 -9.12 14.15
CA ASN A 101 18.35 -9.10 14.64
C ASN A 101 18.50 -9.56 16.10
N GLY A 102 17.39 -9.86 16.79
CA GLY A 102 17.40 -10.37 18.16
C GLY A 102 17.93 -9.34 19.16
N LEU A 103 17.47 -8.10 19.08
CA LEU A 103 17.88 -7.02 19.95
C LEU A 103 16.94 -6.86 21.14
N ASP A 104 17.49 -6.51 22.29
CA ASP A 104 16.73 -6.24 23.51
C ASP A 104 16.14 -4.82 23.55
N GLU A 105 16.75 -3.88 22.81
CA GLU A 105 16.33 -2.46 22.76
C GLU A 105 16.32 -1.94 21.31
N PRO A 106 15.45 -0.96 21.00
CA PRO A 106 15.42 -0.35 19.69
C PRO A 106 16.68 0.50 19.46
N ARG A 107 17.17 0.50 18.23
CA ARG A 107 18.29 1.36 17.79
C ARG A 107 17.86 2.25 16.64
N GLU A 108 18.64 3.30 16.40
CA GLU A 108 18.46 4.15 15.22
C GLU A 108 18.76 3.36 13.93
N LEU A 109 17.88 3.53 12.95
CA LEU A 109 17.97 2.89 11.66
C LEU A 109 18.04 3.92 10.53
N PRO A 110 18.70 3.59 9.43
CA PRO A 110 18.61 4.40 8.21
C PRO A 110 17.17 4.38 7.69
N LYS A 111 16.84 5.32 6.80
CA LYS A 111 15.57 5.27 6.07
C LYS A 111 15.51 4.01 5.21
N PRO A 112 14.32 3.47 4.93
CA PRO A 112 14.19 2.41 3.94
C PRO A 112 14.67 2.90 2.57
N LYS A 113 15.22 2.01 1.74
CA LYS A 113 15.68 2.30 0.38
C LYS A 113 14.80 1.60 -0.64
N ILE A 114 14.37 2.35 -1.63
CA ILE A 114 13.73 1.82 -2.84
C ILE A 114 14.56 2.29 -4.01
N GLU A 115 15.18 1.36 -4.72
CA GLU A 115 16.03 1.64 -5.88
C GLU A 115 15.18 1.52 -7.16
N LEU A 116 14.78 2.64 -7.72
CA LEU A 116 14.04 2.67 -8.99
C LEU A 116 15.02 2.64 -10.15
N ASN A 117 14.72 1.81 -11.14
CA ASN A 117 15.50 1.81 -12.35
C ASN A 117 15.12 2.99 -13.27
N LYS A 118 16.00 3.29 -14.24
CA LYS A 118 15.79 4.41 -15.14
C LYS A 118 14.45 4.36 -15.90
N MET A 119 13.98 3.17 -16.24
CA MET A 119 12.73 3.00 -16.98
C MET A 119 11.50 3.30 -16.13
N GLU A 120 11.52 2.90 -14.86
CA GLU A 120 10.47 3.22 -13.90
C GLU A 120 10.39 4.72 -13.65
N VAL A 121 11.54 5.39 -13.48
CA VAL A 121 11.60 6.85 -13.32
C VAL A 121 11.08 7.57 -14.56
N ILE A 122 11.44 7.14 -15.78
CA ILE A 122 10.91 7.69 -17.03
C ILE A 122 9.41 7.51 -17.12
N SER A 123 8.88 6.34 -16.73
CA SER A 123 7.44 6.09 -16.70
C SER A 123 6.71 7.03 -15.75
N GLY A 124 7.20 7.18 -14.52
CA GLY A 124 6.66 8.14 -13.56
C GLY A 124 6.74 9.58 -14.05
N PHE A 125 7.87 9.97 -14.66
CA PHE A 125 8.05 11.28 -15.25
C PHE A 125 7.04 11.57 -16.37
N ASN A 126 6.86 10.64 -17.31
CA ASN A 126 5.90 10.79 -18.40
C ASN A 126 4.48 10.99 -17.87
N ILE A 127 4.04 10.17 -16.90
CA ILE A 127 2.72 10.30 -16.28
C ILE A 127 2.56 11.70 -15.66
N VAL A 128 3.52 12.13 -14.85
CA VAL A 128 3.46 13.44 -14.19
C VAL A 128 3.48 14.60 -15.17
N GLN A 129 4.29 14.54 -16.23
CA GLN A 129 4.35 15.61 -17.25
C GLN A 129 3.07 15.68 -18.09
N GLU A 130 2.47 14.54 -18.42
CA GLU A 130 1.18 14.51 -19.10
C GLU A 130 0.11 15.20 -18.25
N ILE A 131 0.04 14.87 -16.96
CA ILE A 131 -0.92 15.45 -16.02
C ILE A 131 -0.72 16.95 -15.87
N LYS A 132 0.54 17.43 -15.76
CA LYS A 132 0.83 18.87 -15.78
C LYS A 132 0.35 19.54 -17.07
N SER A 133 0.53 18.88 -18.20
CA SER A 133 0.09 19.40 -19.51
C SER A 133 -1.42 19.49 -19.62
N VAL A 134 -2.16 18.50 -19.11
CA VAL A 134 -3.64 18.46 -19.12
C VAL A 134 -4.21 19.48 -18.14
N THR A 135 -3.73 19.49 -16.89
CA THR A 135 -4.27 20.34 -15.83
C THR A 135 -3.78 21.78 -15.90
N LYS A 136 -2.71 22.06 -16.65
CA LYS A 136 -1.99 23.35 -16.73
C LYS A 136 -1.44 23.81 -15.36
N LYS A 137 -1.17 22.87 -14.46
CA LYS A 137 -0.58 23.12 -13.14
C LYS A 137 0.86 22.63 -13.09
N ASP A 138 1.76 23.46 -12.57
CA ASP A 138 3.19 23.12 -12.49
C ASP A 138 3.50 22.20 -11.30
N LYS A 139 2.78 22.37 -10.20
CA LYS A 139 2.97 21.60 -8.99
C LYS A 139 1.99 20.42 -8.91
N VAL A 140 2.52 19.24 -8.56
CA VAL A 140 1.78 17.97 -8.52
C VAL A 140 1.76 17.39 -7.11
N ILE A 141 0.59 17.03 -6.66
CA ILE A 141 0.39 16.29 -5.41
C ILE A 141 -0.22 14.92 -5.68
N VAL A 142 0.36 13.88 -5.09
CA VAL A 142 -0.22 12.52 -5.06
C VAL A 142 -1.03 12.38 -3.79
N VAL A 143 -2.28 11.96 -3.91
CA VAL A 143 -3.21 11.78 -2.78
C VAL A 143 -3.57 10.31 -2.66
N GLN A 144 -3.16 9.66 -1.55
CA GLN A 144 -3.58 8.31 -1.18
C GLN A 144 -4.52 8.36 0.02
N PRO A 145 -5.84 8.48 -0.18
CA PRO A 145 -6.76 8.66 0.93
C PRO A 145 -7.07 7.36 1.69
N PHE A 146 -6.85 6.20 1.06
CA PHE A 146 -7.32 4.92 1.57
C PHE A 146 -6.17 3.95 1.85
N GLY A 147 -6.31 3.21 2.94
CA GLY A 147 -5.47 2.08 3.30
C GLY A 147 -5.94 0.76 2.65
N ARG A 148 -5.15 -0.31 2.82
CA ARG A 148 -5.44 -1.64 2.23
C ARG A 148 -6.75 -2.26 2.71
N SER A 149 -7.22 -1.90 3.91
CA SER A 149 -8.42 -2.51 4.51
C SER A 149 -9.73 -1.92 3.99
N ILE A 150 -9.65 -0.89 3.13
CA ILE A 150 -10.83 -0.31 2.50
C ILE A 150 -11.54 -1.36 1.64
N SER A 151 -12.85 -1.38 1.70
CA SER A 151 -13.68 -2.25 0.88
C SER A 151 -14.91 -1.52 0.40
N GLN A 152 -15.42 -1.92 -0.76
CA GLN A 152 -16.66 -1.38 -1.29
C GLN A 152 -17.83 -2.26 -0.82
N MET A 153 -18.77 -1.64 -0.12
CA MET A 153 -20.02 -2.27 0.34
C MET A 153 -21.21 -1.58 -0.32
N GLY A 154 -21.60 -2.07 -1.50
CA GLY A 154 -22.61 -1.42 -2.34
C GLY A 154 -22.11 -0.06 -2.86
N GLU A 155 -22.78 1.02 -2.47
CA GLU A 155 -22.38 2.40 -2.83
C GLU A 155 -21.42 3.06 -1.81
N PHE A 156 -21.08 2.36 -0.73
CA PHE A 156 -20.24 2.88 0.35
C PHE A 156 -18.83 2.29 0.31
N LEU A 157 -17.86 3.10 0.71
CA LEU A 157 -16.52 2.67 1.01
C LEU A 157 -16.38 2.59 2.54
N ALA A 158 -15.98 1.43 3.04
CA ALA A 158 -15.81 1.18 4.46
C ALA A 158 -14.39 0.65 4.73
N ASP A 159 -13.75 1.15 5.78
CA ASP A 159 -12.46 0.65 6.26
C ASP A 159 -12.58 0.24 7.73
N PRO A 160 -12.69 -1.06 8.03
CA PRO A 160 -12.81 -1.55 9.39
C PRO A 160 -11.55 -1.28 10.25
N SER A 161 -10.45 -0.89 9.63
CA SER A 161 -9.23 -0.48 10.37
C SER A 161 -9.23 0.98 10.81
N SER A 162 -10.20 1.78 10.36
CA SER A 162 -10.31 3.23 10.62
C SER A 162 -9.01 4.02 10.33
N ARG A 163 -8.23 3.56 9.31
CA ARG A 163 -7.02 4.24 8.84
C ARG A 163 -7.26 5.11 7.62
N SER A 164 -8.27 4.75 6.82
CA SER A 164 -8.62 5.50 5.62
C SER A 164 -9.30 6.81 5.95
N MET A 165 -8.98 7.85 5.20
CA MET A 165 -9.65 9.14 5.31
C MET A 165 -11.12 9.02 4.91
N PRO A 166 -12.06 9.69 5.59
CA PRO A 166 -13.47 9.66 5.23
C PRO A 166 -13.68 10.30 3.86
N LEU A 167 -14.57 9.69 3.05
CA LEU A 167 -14.77 10.09 1.66
C LEU A 167 -15.16 11.56 1.51
N THR A 168 -16.07 12.07 2.35
CA THR A 168 -16.51 13.47 2.34
C THR A 168 -15.35 14.44 2.59
N GLY A 169 -14.57 14.22 3.66
CA GLY A 169 -13.41 15.05 3.97
C GLY A 169 -12.34 14.96 2.88
N THR A 170 -12.14 13.77 2.30
CA THR A 170 -11.23 13.55 1.17
C THR A 170 -11.65 14.37 -0.05
N CYS A 171 -12.93 14.34 -0.41
CA CYS A 171 -13.48 15.12 -1.53
C CYS A 171 -13.32 16.63 -1.28
N ASP A 172 -13.58 17.10 -0.06
CA ASP A 172 -13.40 18.51 0.30
C ASP A 172 -11.96 18.97 0.14
N ILE A 173 -11.01 18.17 0.60
CA ILE A 173 -9.57 18.44 0.48
C ILE A 173 -9.16 18.49 -1.00
N ILE A 174 -9.51 17.46 -1.76
CA ILE A 174 -9.16 17.36 -3.20
C ILE A 174 -9.78 18.54 -3.96
N ASN A 175 -11.04 18.89 -3.72
CA ASN A 175 -11.76 19.98 -4.40
C ASN A 175 -11.15 21.35 -4.11
N GLN A 176 -10.47 21.51 -2.99
CA GLN A 176 -9.72 22.73 -2.71
C GLN A 176 -8.33 22.70 -3.33
N LEU A 177 -7.60 21.59 -3.25
CA LEU A 177 -6.24 21.47 -3.79
C LEU A 177 -6.21 21.53 -5.32
N LYS A 178 -7.18 20.91 -6.01
CA LYS A 178 -7.23 20.86 -7.47
C LYS A 178 -7.42 22.24 -8.14
N LYS A 179 -7.84 23.26 -7.39
CA LYS A 179 -7.90 24.64 -7.90
C LYS A 179 -6.50 25.21 -8.16
N ASP A 180 -5.54 24.82 -7.36
CA ASP A 180 -4.19 25.36 -7.32
C ASP A 180 -3.12 24.42 -7.90
N TYR A 181 -3.29 23.12 -7.70
CA TYR A 181 -2.30 22.08 -8.00
C TYR A 181 -2.88 20.97 -8.88
N ALA A 182 -2.01 20.27 -9.59
CA ALA A 182 -2.39 19.03 -10.27
C ALA A 182 -2.51 17.91 -9.21
N VAL A 183 -3.68 17.29 -9.10
CA VAL A 183 -3.96 16.24 -8.13
C VAL A 183 -3.99 14.89 -8.84
N ILE A 184 -3.19 13.95 -8.35
CA ILE A 184 -3.20 12.54 -8.74
C ILE A 184 -3.79 11.73 -7.59
N ILE A 185 -4.85 10.97 -7.86
CA ILE A 185 -5.47 10.09 -6.86
C ILE A 185 -4.88 8.69 -7.00
N MET A 186 -4.22 8.24 -5.94
CA MET A 186 -3.70 6.89 -5.78
C MET A 186 -4.71 6.04 -5.02
N SER A 187 -5.58 5.35 -5.73
CA SER A 187 -6.64 4.52 -5.15
C SER A 187 -7.02 3.38 -6.09
N GLU A 188 -7.31 2.20 -5.53
CA GLU A 188 -7.89 1.07 -6.26
C GLU A 188 -9.38 1.28 -6.53
N TYR A 189 -10.05 2.08 -5.70
CA TYR A 189 -11.48 2.36 -5.84
C TYR A 189 -11.71 3.70 -6.53
N HIS A 190 -12.61 3.69 -7.50
CA HIS A 190 -13.06 4.90 -8.15
C HIS A 190 -14.12 5.59 -7.29
N PHE A 191 -13.97 6.89 -7.07
CA PHE A 191 -14.96 7.76 -6.44
C PHE A 191 -14.97 9.12 -7.11
N SER A 192 -16.13 9.72 -7.23
CA SER A 192 -16.24 11.08 -7.77
C SER A 192 -16.01 12.10 -6.68
N THR A 193 -15.23 13.15 -6.97
CA THR A 193 -14.93 14.23 -6.02
C THR A 193 -16.03 15.30 -6.01
N GLU A 194 -16.90 15.32 -7.04
CA GLU A 194 -18.04 16.23 -7.20
C GLU A 194 -19.13 15.58 -8.08
N GLU A 195 -20.34 16.12 -8.06
CA GLU A 195 -21.50 15.53 -8.77
C GLU A 195 -21.31 15.38 -10.28
N ASP A 196 -20.64 16.35 -10.92
CA ASP A 196 -20.39 16.36 -12.39
C ASP A 196 -18.91 16.58 -12.64
N GLU A 197 -18.10 15.57 -12.33
CA GLU A 197 -16.63 15.64 -12.42
C GLU A 197 -16.16 15.81 -13.87
N GLU A 198 -16.91 15.29 -14.86
CA GLU A 198 -16.58 15.41 -16.28
C GLU A 198 -16.62 16.86 -16.79
N LYS A 199 -17.50 17.68 -16.18
CA LYS A 199 -17.60 19.11 -16.49
C LYS A 199 -16.77 20.00 -15.59
N SER A 200 -15.98 19.40 -14.70
CA SER A 200 -15.15 20.16 -13.76
C SER A 200 -14.14 21.02 -14.52
N ARG A 201 -14.06 22.28 -14.13
CA ARG A 201 -13.01 23.19 -14.60
C ARG A 201 -11.60 22.73 -14.17
N TYR A 202 -11.53 21.95 -13.10
CA TYR A 202 -10.28 21.50 -12.49
C TYR A 202 -10.28 19.96 -12.43
N PRO A 203 -9.82 19.29 -13.50
CA PRO A 203 -9.81 17.82 -13.51
C PRO A 203 -8.82 17.27 -12.49
N VAL A 204 -9.13 16.08 -11.96
CA VAL A 204 -8.22 15.26 -11.17
C VAL A 204 -7.73 14.08 -12.01
N ALA A 205 -6.51 13.64 -11.78
CA ALA A 205 -5.93 12.53 -12.52
C ALA A 205 -6.06 11.22 -11.74
N ARG A 206 -6.44 10.15 -12.45
CA ARG A 206 -6.51 8.77 -11.94
C ARG A 206 -5.82 7.84 -12.93
N PRO A 207 -4.47 7.91 -13.02
CA PRO A 207 -3.74 7.07 -13.96
C PRO A 207 -3.93 5.60 -13.62
N GLN A 208 -4.15 4.77 -14.63
CA GLN A 208 -4.23 3.32 -14.48
C GLN A 208 -2.80 2.76 -14.38
N ILE A 209 -2.31 2.61 -13.17
CA ILE A 209 -0.96 2.14 -12.88
C ILE A 209 -1.04 0.71 -12.34
N PRO A 210 -0.48 -0.28 -13.05
CA PRO A 210 -0.67 -1.69 -12.73
C PRO A 210 0.19 -2.18 -11.56
N ASP A 211 1.25 -1.47 -11.21
CA ASP A 211 2.23 -1.94 -10.24
C ASP A 211 2.66 -0.86 -9.24
N MET A 212 3.17 -1.32 -8.09
CA MET A 212 3.55 -0.45 -6.99
C MET A 212 4.85 0.32 -7.25
N ARG A 213 5.76 -0.19 -8.10
CA ARG A 213 7.01 0.50 -8.40
C ARG A 213 6.79 1.70 -9.31
N THR A 214 5.87 1.59 -10.26
CA THR A 214 5.44 2.75 -11.06
C THR A 214 4.75 3.80 -10.18
N TRP A 215 3.96 3.41 -9.17
CA TRP A 215 3.46 4.36 -8.17
C TRP A 215 4.58 5.02 -7.36
N ALA A 216 5.60 4.27 -6.97
CA ALA A 216 6.78 4.83 -6.30
C ALA A 216 7.49 5.86 -7.21
N ALA A 217 7.63 5.55 -8.50
CA ALA A 217 8.22 6.50 -9.48
C ALA A 217 7.35 7.76 -9.67
N VAL A 218 6.02 7.65 -9.67
CA VAL A 218 5.12 8.81 -9.68
C VAL A 218 5.30 9.67 -8.43
N ILE A 219 5.41 9.06 -7.25
CA ILE A 219 5.67 9.76 -5.99
C ILE A 219 7.05 10.43 -6.04
N GLU A 220 8.09 9.77 -6.57
CA GLU A 220 9.43 10.33 -6.71
C GLU A 220 9.45 11.60 -7.56
N VAL A 221 8.69 11.63 -8.64
CA VAL A 221 8.64 12.78 -9.56
C VAL A 221 7.66 13.87 -9.09
N ALA A 222 6.63 13.53 -8.36
CA ALA A 222 5.67 14.49 -7.81
C ALA A 222 6.32 15.46 -6.81
N ASP A 223 5.68 16.60 -6.55
CA ASP A 223 6.21 17.62 -5.65
C ASP A 223 5.87 17.33 -4.17
N HIS A 224 4.74 16.66 -3.89
CA HIS A 224 4.28 16.37 -2.53
C HIS A 224 3.38 15.15 -2.50
N PHE A 225 3.37 14.48 -1.34
CA PHE A 225 2.48 13.37 -1.04
C PHE A 225 1.52 13.74 0.09
N LEU A 226 0.24 13.42 -0.09
CA LEU A 226 -0.78 13.47 0.96
C LEU A 226 -1.39 12.07 1.10
N GLY A 227 -1.45 11.53 2.30
CA GLY A 227 -2.09 10.24 2.49
C GLY A 227 -2.39 9.92 3.95
N CYS A 228 -3.00 8.75 4.13
CA CYS A 228 -3.23 8.15 5.44
C CYS A 228 -2.09 7.20 5.84
N ASP A 229 -2.25 6.51 6.98
CA ASP A 229 -1.38 5.39 7.39
C ASP A 229 -1.49 4.23 6.40
N SER A 230 -0.68 4.30 5.35
CA SER A 230 -0.60 3.30 4.29
C SER A 230 0.76 3.29 3.62
N MET A 231 0.92 2.43 2.62
CA MET A 231 2.16 2.20 1.87
C MET A 231 2.81 3.48 1.33
N GLY A 232 2.02 4.44 0.84
CA GLY A 232 2.52 5.64 0.16
C GLY A 232 3.38 6.53 1.05
N GLN A 233 3.09 6.64 2.36
CA GLN A 233 3.96 7.40 3.27
C GLN A 233 5.36 6.76 3.38
N HIS A 234 5.44 5.43 3.36
CA HIS A 234 6.72 4.72 3.43
C HIS A 234 7.49 4.84 2.11
N MET A 235 6.80 4.85 0.96
CA MET A 235 7.40 5.19 -0.33
C MET A 235 7.94 6.61 -0.33
N ALA A 236 7.13 7.59 0.12
CA ALA A 236 7.54 8.99 0.21
C ALA A 236 8.80 9.14 1.09
N ARG A 237 8.86 8.42 2.22
CA ARG A 237 10.04 8.41 3.10
C ARG A 237 11.27 7.81 2.43
N ALA A 238 11.11 6.67 1.75
CA ALA A 238 12.20 5.99 1.05
C ALA A 238 12.80 6.86 -0.07
N LEU A 239 11.96 7.65 -0.73
CA LEU A 239 12.31 8.50 -1.89
C LEU A 239 12.60 9.97 -1.52
N ASP A 240 12.76 10.30 -0.23
CA ASP A 240 13.03 11.66 0.27
C ASP A 240 12.00 12.71 -0.18
N LYS A 241 10.74 12.31 -0.29
CA LYS A 241 9.65 13.23 -0.65
C LYS A 241 9.04 13.89 0.58
N THR A 242 8.60 15.12 0.40
CA THR A 242 7.79 15.78 1.43
C THR A 242 6.41 15.14 1.49
N ALA A 243 5.88 14.95 2.69
CA ALA A 243 4.58 14.34 2.90
C ALA A 243 3.76 15.04 3.98
N THR A 244 2.45 15.09 3.76
CA THR A 244 1.44 15.32 4.80
C THR A 244 0.73 14.01 5.05
N VAL A 245 0.78 13.50 6.27
CA VAL A 245 0.22 12.19 6.63
C VAL A 245 -0.85 12.38 7.69
N VAL A 246 -2.06 11.91 7.39
CA VAL A 246 -3.21 11.94 8.31
C VAL A 246 -3.28 10.61 9.04
N VAL A 247 -3.20 10.65 10.36
CA VAL A 247 -3.18 9.47 11.22
C VAL A 247 -4.39 9.48 12.12
N GLY A 248 -5.18 8.41 12.10
CA GLY A 248 -6.40 8.24 12.89
C GLY A 248 -6.24 7.16 13.95
N SER A 249 -6.55 5.92 13.60
CA SER A 249 -6.62 4.79 14.53
C SER A 249 -5.27 4.25 15.02
N THR A 250 -4.17 4.64 14.41
CA THR A 250 -2.81 4.22 14.76
C THR A 250 -2.03 5.36 15.42
N TYR A 251 -0.93 5.02 16.10
CA TYR A 251 -0.10 6.02 16.76
C TYR A 251 1.01 6.52 15.81
N PRO A 252 1.20 7.84 15.67
CA PRO A 252 2.24 8.41 14.80
C PRO A 252 3.64 7.85 15.05
N GLU A 253 4.01 7.66 16.31
CA GLU A 253 5.32 7.15 16.74
C GLU A 253 5.58 5.73 16.23
N ASN A 254 4.52 4.94 16.09
CA ASN A 254 4.63 3.56 15.64
C ASN A 254 4.73 3.43 14.12
N ILE A 255 3.93 4.20 13.37
CA ILE A 255 3.69 3.89 11.96
C ILE A 255 4.12 5.01 10.99
N SER A 256 4.51 6.15 11.51
CA SER A 256 4.88 7.30 10.70
C SER A 256 6.26 7.85 11.10
N TYR A 257 6.52 9.10 10.76
CA TYR A 257 7.82 9.73 10.94
C TYR A 257 7.70 11.09 11.65
N PRO A 258 7.17 11.12 12.89
CA PRO A 258 6.99 12.36 13.64
C PRO A 258 8.36 13.02 13.88
N GLY A 259 8.39 14.35 13.81
CA GLY A 259 9.64 15.12 13.96
C GLY A 259 10.57 15.11 12.73
N HIS A 260 10.27 14.32 11.69
CA HIS A 260 11.06 14.37 10.46
C HIS A 260 10.76 15.66 9.68
N LYS A 261 11.82 16.38 9.26
CA LYS A 261 11.72 17.70 8.60
C LYS A 261 10.84 17.74 7.35
N ASP A 262 10.72 16.62 6.64
CA ASP A 262 9.97 16.52 5.39
C ASP A 262 8.56 15.94 5.57
N PHE A 263 8.18 15.60 6.82
CA PHE A 263 6.87 15.03 7.13
C PHE A 263 6.08 15.92 8.08
N ASP A 264 4.90 16.30 7.67
CA ASP A 264 3.91 16.94 8.52
C ASP A 264 2.86 15.89 8.90
N ILE A 265 2.85 15.46 10.16
CA ILE A 265 1.91 14.46 10.66
C ILE A 265 0.72 15.17 11.28
N ILE A 266 -0.47 14.89 10.75
CA ILE A 266 -1.74 15.40 11.27
C ILE A 266 -2.42 14.27 12.04
N ASP A 267 -2.24 14.28 13.35
CA ASP A 267 -2.83 13.28 14.23
C ASP A 267 -4.27 13.67 14.56
N VAL A 268 -5.22 13.14 13.82
CA VAL A 268 -6.65 13.37 14.01
C VAL A 268 -7.27 12.42 15.02
N GLY A 269 -6.56 11.35 15.37
CA GLY A 269 -7.00 10.35 16.33
C GLY A 269 -6.61 10.64 17.77
N ASP A 270 -5.84 11.70 18.03
CA ASP A 270 -5.46 12.08 19.39
C ASP A 270 -6.69 12.31 20.27
N GLY A 271 -6.67 11.69 21.47
CA GLY A 271 -7.83 11.71 22.38
C GLY A 271 -9.06 10.92 21.92
N ARG A 272 -9.04 10.29 20.73
CA ARG A 272 -10.16 9.50 20.19
C ARG A 272 -9.85 8.01 20.09
N ARG A 273 -8.57 7.60 20.19
CA ARG A 273 -8.17 6.20 20.14
C ARG A 273 -8.53 5.50 21.43
N GLU A 274 -9.29 4.43 21.31
CA GLU A 274 -9.67 3.58 22.45
C GLU A 274 -8.75 2.37 22.57
N TYR A 275 -8.13 1.95 21.45
CA TYR A 275 -7.37 0.71 21.39
C TYR A 275 -5.98 0.92 20.79
N ALA A 276 -4.99 0.31 21.43
CA ALA A 276 -3.66 0.20 20.86
C ALA A 276 -3.64 -0.80 19.70
N PRO A 277 -2.78 -0.59 18.67
CA PRO A 277 -2.71 -1.46 17.49
C PRO A 277 -1.97 -2.77 17.81
N ILE A 278 -2.46 -3.54 18.77
CA ILE A 278 -1.90 -4.84 19.09
C ILE A 278 -2.62 -5.94 18.30
N ARG A 279 -1.86 -6.88 17.77
CA ARG A 279 -2.39 -8.11 17.17
C ARG A 279 -2.10 -9.29 18.08
N ILE A 280 -3.11 -10.06 18.40
CA ILE A 280 -2.96 -11.31 19.17
C ILE A 280 -2.67 -12.46 18.20
N THR A 281 -3.37 -12.51 17.06
CA THR A 281 -3.14 -13.48 15.99
C THR A 281 -2.95 -12.76 14.64
N GLN A 282 -2.38 -13.47 13.64
CA GLN A 282 -2.24 -12.92 12.29
C GLN A 282 -3.58 -12.70 11.60
N ASP A 283 -4.56 -13.57 11.91
CA ASP A 283 -5.90 -13.58 11.31
C ASP A 283 -6.91 -12.78 12.13
N GLU A 284 -6.47 -12.11 13.19
CA GLU A 284 -7.34 -11.32 14.04
C GLU A 284 -8.00 -10.22 13.22
N ARG A 285 -9.23 -10.45 12.83
CA ARG A 285 -10.14 -9.41 12.39
C ARG A 285 -10.56 -8.66 13.64
N VAL A 286 -10.11 -7.44 13.71
CA VAL A 286 -10.33 -6.59 14.85
C VAL A 286 -11.81 -6.24 14.89
N ASP A 287 -12.53 -6.75 15.87
CA ASP A 287 -13.80 -6.21 16.35
C ASP A 287 -13.59 -5.00 17.28
N ARG A 288 -12.41 -4.39 17.22
CA ARG A 288 -12.01 -3.19 17.95
C ARG A 288 -11.92 -2.05 16.96
N PHE A 289 -12.99 -1.30 16.88
CA PHE A 289 -13.08 -0.15 15.99
C PHE A 289 -12.74 1.12 16.76
N ASN A 290 -11.85 1.92 16.18
CA ASN A 290 -11.65 3.30 16.55
C ASN A 290 -12.46 4.18 15.59
N ASP A 291 -13.77 3.98 15.51
CA ASP A 291 -14.64 4.49 14.44
C ASP A 291 -14.54 6.00 14.25
N SER A 292 -14.48 6.77 15.34
CA SER A 292 -14.35 8.22 15.28
C SER A 292 -12.92 8.72 15.11
N ALA A 293 -11.92 7.85 15.17
CA ALA A 293 -10.53 8.26 15.19
C ALA A 293 -10.05 8.92 13.88
N MET A 294 -10.74 8.66 12.75
CA MET A 294 -10.40 9.25 11.45
C MET A 294 -11.45 10.28 10.97
N GLU A 295 -12.39 10.68 11.80
CA GLU A 295 -13.30 11.76 11.44
C GLU A 295 -12.54 13.08 11.26
N LEU A 296 -12.86 13.80 10.18
CA LEU A 296 -12.23 15.07 9.85
C LEU A 296 -13.19 16.22 10.06
N ASP A 297 -12.90 17.07 11.02
CA ASP A 297 -13.60 18.34 11.20
C ASP A 297 -13.01 19.45 10.29
N LYS A 298 -13.66 20.61 10.26
CA LYS A 298 -13.23 21.75 9.42
C LYS A 298 -11.83 22.26 9.79
N ASN A 299 -11.43 22.18 11.06
CA ASN A 299 -10.11 22.63 11.49
C ASN A 299 -9.03 21.67 11.04
N GLN A 300 -9.27 20.35 11.14
CA GLN A 300 -8.37 19.30 10.65
C GLN A 300 -8.22 19.36 9.13
N ILE A 301 -9.32 19.53 8.39
CA ILE A 301 -9.26 19.76 6.93
C ILE A 301 -8.42 21.01 6.61
N LYS A 302 -8.60 22.10 7.35
CA LYS A 302 -7.79 23.30 7.18
C LYS A 302 -6.31 23.04 7.47
N GLN A 303 -5.97 22.34 8.54
CA GLN A 303 -4.58 21.97 8.87
C GLN A 303 -3.93 21.16 7.75
N ILE A 304 -4.64 20.17 7.20
CA ILE A 304 -4.16 19.35 6.08
C ILE A 304 -3.89 20.23 4.86
N LEU A 305 -4.81 21.11 4.51
CA LEU A 305 -4.66 22.03 3.37
C LEU A 305 -3.50 23.01 3.56
N ASP A 306 -3.37 23.58 4.76
CA ASP A 306 -2.30 24.53 5.08
C ASP A 306 -0.93 23.84 5.02
N SER A 307 -0.82 22.59 5.51
CA SER A 307 0.39 21.77 5.38
C SER A 307 0.75 21.53 3.91
N CYS A 308 -0.19 21.02 3.11
CA CYS A 308 0.05 20.78 1.70
C CYS A 308 0.46 22.06 0.95
N ARG A 309 -0.23 23.18 1.18
CA ARG A 309 0.08 24.47 0.54
C ARG A 309 1.44 25.01 0.96
N LYS A 310 1.82 24.86 2.22
CA LYS A 310 3.15 25.22 2.74
C LYS A 310 4.25 24.46 1.99
N ARG A 311 4.07 23.17 1.76
CA ARG A 311 5.05 22.30 1.08
C ARG A 311 5.11 22.53 -0.42
N LEU A 312 3.97 22.69 -1.07
CA LEU A 312 3.88 22.91 -2.51
C LEU A 312 4.27 24.34 -2.92
N GLY A 313 4.06 25.30 -2.02
CA GLY A 313 4.31 26.72 -2.29
C GLY A 313 3.25 27.35 -3.20
N LYS A 314 3.57 28.53 -3.75
CA LYS A 314 2.62 29.28 -4.58
C LYS A 314 2.27 28.50 -5.87
N PRO A 315 0.98 28.48 -6.26
CA PRO A 315 0.55 27.89 -7.52
C PRO A 315 1.26 28.52 -8.71
N LYS A 316 1.62 27.68 -9.69
CA LYS A 316 2.25 28.13 -10.95
C LYS A 316 1.55 27.45 -12.12
N VAL A 317 1.48 28.18 -13.24
CA VAL A 317 0.93 27.64 -14.49
C VAL A 317 2.03 26.85 -15.21
N PHE A 318 1.69 25.63 -15.62
CA PHE A 318 2.56 24.83 -16.48
C PHE A 318 2.43 25.30 -17.93
N THR A 319 3.51 25.80 -18.51
CA THR A 319 3.54 26.29 -19.88
C THR A 319 4.21 25.31 -20.85
N GLY A 320 4.75 24.21 -20.33
CA GLY A 320 5.36 23.16 -21.13
C GLY A 320 4.36 22.41 -22.02
N LYS A 321 4.88 21.79 -23.07
CA LYS A 321 4.14 20.77 -23.84
C LYS A 321 4.64 19.41 -23.42
N PHE A 322 3.72 18.47 -23.22
CA PHE A 322 4.09 17.09 -22.97
C PHE A 322 4.65 16.47 -24.26
N VAL A 323 5.86 15.98 -24.17
CA VAL A 323 6.49 15.13 -25.17
C VAL A 323 6.99 13.90 -24.41
N PRO A 324 6.46 12.70 -24.69
CA PRO A 324 6.91 11.50 -24.00
C PRO A 324 8.42 11.29 -24.22
N VAL A 325 9.14 11.05 -23.14
CA VAL A 325 10.53 10.58 -23.23
C VAL A 325 10.47 9.15 -23.75
N GLN A 326 10.96 8.95 -24.99
CA GLN A 326 11.03 7.62 -25.59
C GLN A 326 12.14 6.82 -24.91
N GLN A 327 11.85 5.55 -24.70
CA GLN A 327 12.84 4.57 -24.33
C GLN A 327 13.79 4.42 -25.53
N GLN A 328 14.96 5.03 -25.47
CA GLN A 328 16.02 4.62 -26.38
C GLN A 328 16.43 3.22 -25.93
N ASP A 329 16.16 2.24 -26.75
CA ASP A 329 16.69 0.90 -26.57
C ASP A 329 18.18 1.03 -26.28
N ALA A 330 18.59 0.62 -25.08
CA ALA A 330 19.99 0.52 -24.72
C ALA A 330 20.62 -0.42 -25.76
N GLY A 331 21.42 0.18 -26.64
CA GLY A 331 21.94 -0.34 -27.87
C GLY A 331 21.90 -1.87 -28.01
N SER A 332 21.11 -2.35 -28.92
CA SER A 332 21.34 -3.64 -29.51
C SER A 332 22.72 -3.58 -30.19
N CYS A 333 23.71 -4.06 -29.49
CA CYS A 333 24.94 -4.50 -30.11
C CYS A 333 24.55 -5.79 -30.88
N SER A 334 23.91 -5.57 -32.02
CA SER A 334 23.59 -6.65 -32.97
C SER A 334 24.85 -7.03 -33.72
N THR A 335 25.63 -7.92 -33.11
CA THR A 335 26.42 -8.83 -33.89
C THR A 335 25.43 -9.88 -34.39
N PRO A 336 25.26 -10.06 -35.72
CA PRO A 336 24.38 -11.11 -36.23
C PRO A 336 25.03 -12.45 -35.99
N MET A 337 24.67 -13.12 -34.90
CA MET A 337 24.84 -14.57 -34.78
C MET A 337 23.75 -15.20 -35.61
N GLN A 338 24.14 -15.78 -36.76
CA GLN A 338 23.29 -16.69 -37.50
C GLN A 338 22.83 -17.83 -36.59
N PRO A 339 21.54 -18.15 -36.54
CA PRO A 339 21.09 -19.32 -35.83
C PRO A 339 21.47 -20.57 -36.63
N GLN A 340 22.48 -21.30 -36.20
CA GLN A 340 22.62 -22.70 -36.57
C GLN A 340 21.49 -23.48 -35.90
N ALA A 341 20.48 -23.82 -36.68
CA ALA A 341 19.44 -24.75 -36.29
C ALA A 341 20.07 -26.14 -36.12
N GLN A 342 20.45 -26.49 -34.90
CA GLN A 342 20.62 -27.88 -34.53
C GLN A 342 19.25 -28.46 -34.24
N GLN A 343 18.73 -29.26 -35.15
CA GLN A 343 17.61 -30.16 -34.91
C GLN A 343 18.03 -31.18 -33.86
N VAL A 344 17.62 -30.96 -32.62
CA VAL A 344 17.65 -32.01 -31.58
C VAL A 344 16.41 -32.87 -31.79
N GLN A 345 16.59 -34.07 -32.31
CA GLN A 345 15.57 -35.10 -32.35
C GLN A 345 15.22 -35.49 -30.90
N PRO A 346 13.94 -35.66 -30.56
CA PRO A 346 13.54 -36.14 -29.24
C PRO A 346 14.00 -37.61 -29.08
N PRO A 347 14.44 -38.00 -27.86
CA PRO A 347 14.81 -39.38 -27.60
C PRO A 347 13.59 -40.30 -27.75
N LYS A 348 13.75 -41.33 -28.57
CA LYS A 348 12.82 -42.45 -28.71
C LYS A 348 13.00 -43.38 -27.50
N ASP A 349 12.39 -43.04 -26.37
CA ASP A 349 12.08 -44.00 -25.31
C ASP A 349 10.96 -43.43 -24.49
N ALA A 350 9.76 -43.53 -25.03
CA ALA A 350 8.54 -43.31 -24.30
C ALA A 350 8.35 -44.43 -23.28
N PHE A 351 8.29 -44.09 -22.03
CA PHE A 351 7.88 -44.99 -20.96
C PHE A 351 6.52 -45.62 -21.30
N GLN A 352 6.50 -46.90 -21.54
CA GLN A 352 5.28 -47.72 -21.54
C GLN A 352 4.84 -47.86 -20.07
N LEU A 353 3.71 -47.26 -19.75
CA LEU A 353 2.99 -47.57 -18.51
C LEU A 353 2.44 -48.99 -18.59
N SER A 354 2.94 -49.84 -17.74
CA SER A 354 2.38 -51.19 -17.55
C SER A 354 1.01 -51.07 -16.88
N ASP A 355 0.00 -51.57 -17.58
CA ASP A 355 -1.31 -51.87 -17.02
C ASP A 355 -1.20 -52.89 -15.89
N GLY A 356 -1.78 -52.58 -14.75
CA GLY A 356 -2.06 -53.58 -13.73
C GLY A 356 -1.61 -53.31 -12.31
N ALA A 357 -2.23 -52.32 -11.66
CA ALA A 357 -2.39 -52.36 -10.18
C ALA A 357 -3.74 -51.78 -9.83
N LYS A 358 -4.69 -52.66 -9.54
CA LYS A 358 -5.94 -52.30 -8.87
C LYS A 358 -5.62 -51.80 -7.48
N ARG A 359 -5.88 -50.49 -7.23
CA ARG A 359 -5.89 -49.91 -5.91
C ARG A 359 -7.27 -50.15 -5.29
N GLU A 360 -7.32 -50.84 -4.18
CA GLU A 360 -8.51 -50.93 -3.33
C GLU A 360 -8.84 -49.57 -2.73
N PRO A 361 -10.12 -49.19 -2.60
CA PRO A 361 -10.51 -47.91 -2.02
C PRO A 361 -10.29 -47.92 -0.48
N ILE A 362 -9.53 -46.92 -0.02
CA ILE A 362 -9.38 -46.64 1.43
C ILE A 362 -10.74 -46.20 1.97
N GLY A 363 -11.19 -46.86 3.05
CA GLY A 363 -12.50 -46.69 3.66
C GLY A 363 -12.82 -45.22 4.01
N THR A 364 -14.00 -44.80 3.58
CA THR A 364 -14.62 -43.54 3.92
C THR A 364 -15.17 -43.59 5.33
N THR A 365 -14.66 -42.72 6.21
CA THR A 365 -15.29 -42.45 7.52
C THR A 365 -16.64 -41.73 7.28
N PRO A 366 -17.73 -42.09 7.96
CA PRO A 366 -19.03 -41.47 7.70
C PRO A 366 -19.10 -40.03 8.18
N MET A 367 -19.40 -39.13 7.25
CA MET A 367 -19.78 -37.76 7.55
C MET A 367 -21.15 -37.75 8.26
N MET A 368 -21.20 -37.07 9.40
CA MET A 368 -22.47 -36.75 10.06
C MET A 368 -23.32 -35.85 9.15
N THR A 369 -24.46 -36.33 8.76
CA THR A 369 -25.53 -35.58 8.11
C THR A 369 -26.31 -34.80 9.15
N GLY A 370 -26.48 -33.50 8.97
CA GLY A 370 -27.52 -32.77 9.69
C GLY A 370 -27.24 -31.27 9.88
N ALA A 371 -27.31 -30.46 8.81
CA ALA A 371 -27.71 -29.08 8.92
C ALA A 371 -28.46 -28.68 7.62
N PRO A 372 -29.64 -28.06 7.69
CA PRO A 372 -30.39 -27.68 6.48
C PRO A 372 -29.72 -26.51 5.77
N LYS A 373 -29.61 -26.65 4.44
CA LYS A 373 -29.14 -25.57 3.55
C LYS A 373 -30.15 -24.43 3.52
N PRO A 374 -29.75 -23.16 3.71
CA PRO A 374 -30.63 -22.05 3.46
C PRO A 374 -30.88 -21.91 1.95
N THR A 375 -32.13 -22.01 1.52
CA THR A 375 -32.59 -21.69 0.17
C THR A 375 -32.76 -20.18 0.05
N PHE A 376 -31.86 -19.54 -0.67
CA PHE A 376 -32.03 -18.14 -1.05
C PHE A 376 -32.80 -18.06 -2.38
N THR A 377 -34.02 -17.57 -2.31
CA THR A 377 -34.83 -17.19 -3.49
C THR A 377 -34.41 -15.78 -3.92
N LEU A 378 -33.75 -15.68 -5.08
CA LEU A 378 -33.40 -14.42 -5.70
C LEU A 378 -34.67 -13.80 -6.35
N ASN A 379 -35.28 -12.86 -5.64
CA ASN A 379 -36.26 -11.95 -6.25
C ASN A 379 -35.50 -10.82 -6.95
N LYS A 380 -35.52 -10.80 -8.28
CA LYS A 380 -34.98 -9.68 -9.08
C LYS A 380 -35.84 -8.41 -8.86
N PRO A 381 -35.27 -7.31 -8.35
CA PRO A 381 -35.98 -6.04 -8.29
C PRO A 381 -36.07 -5.41 -9.70
N LYS A 382 -37.25 -4.91 -10.03
CA LYS A 382 -37.47 -4.05 -11.21
C LYS A 382 -36.72 -2.71 -11.05
N PRO A 383 -36.21 -2.09 -12.12
CA PRO A 383 -35.52 -0.82 -12.03
C PRO A 383 -36.47 0.30 -11.60
N LYS A 384 -36.21 0.90 -10.45
CA LYS A 384 -36.87 2.14 -10.01
C LYS A 384 -35.98 3.33 -10.37
N GLN A 385 -36.60 4.30 -11.02
CA GLN A 385 -36.02 5.57 -11.41
C GLN A 385 -35.47 6.33 -10.21
N ASN A 386 -34.26 6.85 -10.38
CA ASN A 386 -33.55 7.70 -9.44
C ASN A 386 -34.32 8.95 -9.03
N LYS A 387 -34.75 9.04 -7.79
CA LYS A 387 -35.23 10.27 -7.11
C LYS A 387 -34.66 10.39 -5.70
N GLY A 388 -33.41 9.94 -5.46
CA GLY A 388 -32.83 9.82 -4.10
C GLY A 388 -31.85 10.91 -3.65
N PHE A 389 -31.28 11.71 -4.55
CA PHE A 389 -30.15 12.60 -4.16
C PHE A 389 -30.54 14.02 -3.69
N LYS A 390 -31.81 14.41 -3.81
CA LYS A 390 -32.23 15.77 -3.41
C LYS A 390 -32.55 15.98 -1.93
N ASN A 391 -32.60 14.93 -1.11
CA ASN A 391 -33.04 15.04 0.28
C ASN A 391 -31.93 15.01 1.33
N LEU A 392 -30.69 14.76 0.97
CA LEU A 392 -29.57 14.73 1.93
C LEU A 392 -28.94 16.12 2.21
N LEU A 393 -29.31 17.15 1.43
CA LEU A 393 -28.81 18.53 1.61
C LEU A 393 -29.82 19.47 2.28
N LYS A 394 -30.92 18.95 2.87
CA LYS A 394 -31.98 19.78 3.49
C LYS A 394 -32.31 19.45 4.93
N SER A 395 -31.43 18.90 5.73
CA SER A 395 -31.71 18.62 7.14
C SER A 395 -30.88 19.43 8.14
N ASP A 396 -30.60 20.69 7.87
CA ASP A 396 -30.08 21.61 8.90
C ASP A 396 -30.88 22.88 8.95
N LYS A 397 -32.10 22.79 9.45
CA LYS A 397 -32.86 23.91 10.07
C LYS A 397 -33.95 23.31 10.96
N ASN A 398 -33.59 22.91 12.17
CA ASN A 398 -34.53 22.92 13.28
C ASN A 398 -33.79 23.37 14.54
N THR A 399 -33.92 24.63 14.80
CA THR A 399 -33.69 25.28 16.09
C THR A 399 -34.65 24.65 17.10
N ILE A 400 -34.15 24.06 18.16
CA ILE A 400 -34.95 23.66 19.31
C ILE A 400 -34.76 24.74 20.37
N ASP A 401 -35.79 25.56 20.57
CA ASP A 401 -35.91 26.43 21.73
C ASP A 401 -36.10 25.54 22.98
N ILE A 402 -35.18 25.62 23.90
CA ILE A 402 -35.33 25.06 25.25
C ILE A 402 -35.82 26.17 26.14
N GLU A 403 -37.11 26.17 26.45
CA GLU A 403 -37.66 26.95 27.57
C GLU A 403 -37.24 26.31 28.89
N THR A 404 -36.63 27.15 29.73
CA THR A 404 -36.35 26.89 31.14
C THR A 404 -37.65 26.85 31.95
N LYS A 405 -37.84 25.80 32.67
CA LYS A 405 -38.53 25.80 33.98
C LYS A 405 -37.79 24.89 34.95
#